data_3fd0a74828a678be6e4f024f64f67a4f
#
_entry.id   3fd0a74828a678be6e4f024f64f67a4f
#
_cell.length_a   1.000
_cell.length_b   1.000
_cell.length_c   1.000
_cell.angle_alpha   90.00
_cell.angle_beta   90.00
_cell.angle_gamma   90.00
#
_symmetry.space_group_name_H-M   'P 1'
#
loop_
_entity.id
_entity.type
_entity.pdbx_description
1 polymer ?
#
loop_
_entity_poly.entity_id
_entity_poly.type
_entity_poly.pdbx_seq_one_letter_code
_entity_poly.pdbx_strand_id
1 'polypeptide(L)'
;MPRHALTAGVVTLALLAAGCSEDPKPKAASPSSTTTATPSTTTATPPPLRVTAKGLPKDLMATMRGVYLGGRVAATGDVAGYVAKRKPLKKNVALSGSTGSWKGTPIAAVAYGKDVTLLVKSKKRWTVVGGWWPSLGLKQRVPTKTMRVLAIGSDARPQQRVDGQRADALHIIGVDAKGVGGIVGIPRDSWVPLASGGTNKINAALAFGGAKGVTRTVQSYSGVPIDGYVLTGFKGFRGMVNTMGGIRFVASEVLRSSHGTTLLKKGVNILRGEPALNVARERKTLSNGDFGRSANQARLMLAGMGMARSGGAARLPKYLSAMGPHVQTNLSAAQVLNLSAAALVTNAAKVPNKVTPGGVGMRSGQSVVLLGGGAQSLFRDMRDGRLGG
;
A
#
# COMPACT_ATOMS: atom_id res chain seq x y z
N MET A 1 -26.93 38.91 11.71
CA MET A 1 -26.87 39.64 10.43
C MET A 1 -25.46 39.50 9.84
N PRO A 2 -25.27 39.33 8.51
CA PRO A 2 -26.10 38.56 7.59
C PRO A 2 -25.39 37.35 6.94
N ARG A 3 -26.20 36.50 6.39
CA ARG A 3 -25.92 35.37 5.47
C ARG A 3 -25.47 35.91 4.10
N HIS A 4 -24.58 35.22 3.42
CA HIS A 4 -24.58 35.17 1.95
C HIS A 4 -24.37 33.73 1.46
N ALA A 5 -25.44 33.20 0.93
CA ALA A 5 -25.48 32.09 0.00
C ALA A 5 -25.19 32.63 -1.42
N LEU A 6 -24.50 31.91 -2.25
CA LEU A 6 -24.49 32.11 -3.70
C LEU A 6 -24.61 30.80 -4.44
N THR A 7 -25.65 30.82 -5.21
CA THR A 7 -26.32 29.80 -6.02
C THR A 7 -25.61 29.47 -7.31
N ALA A 8 -26.01 28.33 -7.84
CA ALA A 8 -25.71 27.73 -9.13
C ALA A 8 -25.98 28.65 -10.34
N GLY A 9 -25.22 28.42 -11.41
CA GLY A 9 -25.48 28.97 -12.75
C GLY A 9 -25.28 27.93 -13.82
N VAL A 10 -26.37 27.33 -14.28
CA VAL A 10 -26.51 26.58 -15.53
C VAL A 10 -26.65 27.57 -16.65
N VAL A 11 -25.90 27.42 -17.76
CA VAL A 11 -26.22 28.06 -19.03
C VAL A 11 -26.21 27.06 -20.16
N THR A 12 -27.41 26.76 -20.60
CA THR A 12 -27.77 26.15 -21.90
C THR A 12 -27.89 27.27 -22.93
N LEU A 13 -27.35 27.13 -24.13
CA LEU A 13 -27.77 27.95 -25.29
C LEU A 13 -27.77 27.11 -26.60
N ALA A 14 -28.97 26.91 -27.10
CA ALA A 14 -29.26 26.52 -28.48
C ALA A 14 -29.72 27.76 -29.24
N LEU A 15 -29.45 27.81 -30.57
CA LEU A 15 -30.19 28.60 -31.60
C LEU A 15 -29.47 28.38 -32.94
N LEU A 16 -30.06 27.68 -33.92
CA LEU A 16 -31.03 28.11 -34.94
C LEU A 16 -30.67 29.40 -35.70
N ALA A 17 -30.41 29.25 -36.99
CA ALA A 17 -31.00 30.08 -37.99
C ALA A 17 -30.77 29.56 -39.43
N ALA A 18 -31.83 29.55 -40.17
CA ALA A 18 -31.97 29.17 -41.55
C ALA A 18 -31.60 30.32 -42.50
N GLY A 19 -31.32 29.99 -43.76
CA GLY A 19 -31.21 30.97 -44.84
C GLY A 19 -31.34 30.29 -46.19
N CYS A 20 -32.48 30.47 -46.85
CA CYS A 20 -32.81 30.05 -48.21
C CYS A 20 -32.16 30.98 -49.24
N SER A 21 -31.84 30.45 -50.44
CA SER A 21 -32.25 31.00 -51.75
C SER A 21 -31.70 30.12 -52.88
N GLU A 22 -32.59 29.61 -53.64
CA GLU A 22 -32.92 29.76 -55.06
C GLU A 22 -32.04 29.05 -56.08
N ASP A 23 -32.65 28.08 -56.75
CA ASP A 23 -32.24 27.40 -57.98
C ASP A 23 -32.25 28.35 -59.22
N PRO A 24 -31.53 28.00 -60.29
CA PRO A 24 -32.16 27.89 -61.56
C PRO A 24 -31.96 26.53 -62.27
N LYS A 25 -33.01 26.09 -62.94
CA LYS A 25 -33.23 24.89 -63.72
C LYS A 25 -32.57 24.91 -65.14
N PRO A 26 -32.75 23.84 -65.93
CA PRO A 26 -31.63 23.01 -66.41
C PRO A 26 -31.39 23.16 -67.92
N LYS A 27 -30.26 22.62 -68.40
CA LYS A 27 -30.09 22.34 -69.87
C LYS A 27 -29.69 20.88 -70.02
N ALA A 28 -30.50 20.21 -70.82
CA ALA A 28 -30.32 18.85 -71.23
C ALA A 28 -29.10 18.64 -72.14
N ALA A 29 -28.37 17.55 -71.91
CA ALA A 29 -27.42 16.99 -72.88
C ALA A 29 -27.47 15.47 -72.79
N SER A 30 -27.52 14.84 -73.97
CA SER A 30 -27.73 13.46 -74.32
C SER A 30 -26.68 12.45 -73.83
N PRO A 31 -26.95 11.15 -73.85
CA PRO A 31 -26.30 10.14 -73.08
C PRO A 31 -24.95 9.67 -73.66
N SER A 32 -23.89 9.70 -72.83
CA SER A 32 -22.67 8.95 -73.09
C SER A 32 -22.72 7.64 -72.30
N SER A 33 -22.38 6.57 -72.99
CA SER A 33 -22.31 5.19 -72.52
C SER A 33 -21.48 5.03 -71.22
N THR A 34 -22.16 4.67 -70.16
CA THR A 34 -21.52 4.43 -68.87
C THR A 34 -21.04 3.00 -68.77
N THR A 35 -19.74 2.77 -68.85
CA THR A 35 -19.10 1.54 -68.43
C THR A 35 -19.28 1.39 -66.94
N THR A 36 -20.07 0.42 -66.50
CA THR A 36 -20.34 0.12 -65.08
C THR A 36 -19.04 -0.44 -64.48
N ALA A 37 -18.26 0.43 -63.86
CA ALA A 37 -17.18 -0.02 -62.94
C ALA A 37 -17.85 -0.55 -61.65
N THR A 38 -17.74 -1.82 -61.39
CA THR A 38 -18.12 -2.47 -60.11
C THR A 38 -17.30 -1.79 -59.00
N PRO A 39 -17.93 -1.23 -57.96
CA PRO A 39 -17.16 -0.67 -56.84
C PRO A 39 -16.45 -1.82 -56.10
N SER A 40 -15.13 -1.92 -56.25
CA SER A 40 -14.30 -2.71 -55.37
C SER A 40 -14.44 -2.16 -53.95
N THR A 41 -15.25 -2.80 -53.13
CA THR A 41 -15.35 -2.55 -51.71
C THR A 41 -14.03 -2.97 -51.07
N THR A 42 -13.08 -2.08 -51.04
CA THR A 42 -11.84 -2.24 -50.26
C THR A 42 -12.25 -2.26 -48.78
N THR A 43 -12.43 -3.45 -48.22
CA THR A 43 -12.69 -3.64 -46.77
C THR A 43 -11.50 -3.09 -46.03
N ALA A 44 -11.60 -1.86 -45.57
CA ALA A 44 -10.52 -1.23 -44.77
C ALA A 44 -10.27 -2.09 -43.52
N THR A 45 -9.06 -2.62 -43.39
CA THR A 45 -8.65 -3.35 -42.22
C THR A 45 -8.82 -2.44 -40.98
N PRO A 46 -9.59 -2.88 -39.97
CA PRO A 46 -9.80 -2.04 -38.78
C PRO A 46 -8.48 -1.66 -38.16
N PRO A 47 -8.33 -0.40 -37.70
CA PRO A 47 -7.07 0.08 -37.13
C PRO A 47 -6.64 -0.79 -35.94
N PRO A 48 -5.32 -1.03 -35.79
CA PRO A 48 -4.83 -1.90 -34.73
C PRO A 48 -5.16 -1.34 -33.34
N LEU A 49 -5.58 -2.24 -32.45
CA LEU A 49 -5.93 -1.92 -31.06
C LEU A 49 -4.75 -1.25 -30.34
N ARG A 50 -5.01 -0.23 -29.55
CA ARG A 50 -4.00 0.58 -28.89
C ARG A 50 -4.14 0.49 -27.37
N VAL A 51 -2.97 0.50 -26.70
CA VAL A 51 -2.86 0.75 -25.27
C VAL A 51 -2.21 2.12 -25.10
N THR A 52 -2.86 3.02 -24.41
CA THR A 52 -2.40 4.40 -24.20
C THR A 52 -2.29 4.70 -22.71
N ALA A 53 -1.32 5.54 -22.34
CA ALA A 53 -1.19 6.12 -21.01
C ALA A 53 -0.36 7.41 -21.08
N LYS A 54 -0.73 8.41 -20.28
CA LYS A 54 0.05 9.62 -20.15
C LYS A 54 1.21 9.41 -19.17
N GLY A 55 2.44 9.74 -19.58
CA GLY A 55 3.61 9.79 -18.69
C GLY A 55 4.21 8.44 -18.30
N LEU A 56 3.83 7.33 -18.94
CA LEU A 56 4.49 6.03 -18.73
C LEU A 56 5.57 5.76 -19.79
N PRO A 57 6.71 5.13 -19.44
CA PRO A 57 7.79 4.80 -20.37
C PRO A 57 7.33 3.86 -21.50
N LYS A 58 7.92 4.01 -22.70
CA LYS A 58 7.57 3.20 -23.88
C LYS A 58 7.75 1.69 -23.65
N ASP A 59 8.84 1.30 -22.98
CA ASP A 59 9.13 -0.12 -22.66
C ASP A 59 8.13 -0.72 -21.65
N LEU A 60 7.62 0.10 -20.71
CA LEU A 60 6.53 -0.31 -19.82
C LEU A 60 5.23 -0.47 -20.62
N MET A 61 4.94 0.45 -21.54
CA MET A 61 3.76 0.37 -22.40
C MET A 61 3.76 -0.88 -23.29
N ALA A 62 4.92 -1.33 -23.78
CA ALA A 62 5.03 -2.59 -24.51
C ALA A 62 4.61 -3.79 -23.63
N THR A 63 5.05 -3.82 -22.35
CA THR A 63 4.61 -4.85 -21.40
C THR A 63 3.09 -4.79 -21.15
N MET A 64 2.53 -3.59 -20.98
CA MET A 64 1.11 -3.41 -20.74
C MET A 64 0.25 -3.78 -21.95
N ARG A 65 0.74 -3.54 -23.18
CA ARG A 65 0.10 -4.04 -24.41
C ARG A 65 0.00 -5.57 -24.35
N GLY A 66 1.09 -6.26 -23.96
CA GLY A 66 1.07 -7.72 -23.78
C GLY A 66 0.04 -8.16 -22.75
N VAL A 67 -0.11 -7.45 -21.62
CA VAL A 67 -1.09 -7.78 -20.58
C VAL A 67 -2.50 -7.67 -21.09
N TYR A 68 -2.89 -6.57 -21.75
CA TYR A 68 -4.29 -6.26 -22.08
C TYR A 68 -4.73 -6.72 -23.46
N LEU A 69 -3.88 -6.69 -24.48
CA LEU A 69 -4.25 -7.04 -25.86
C LEU A 69 -3.73 -8.41 -26.31
N GLY A 70 -3.00 -9.11 -25.43
CA GLY A 70 -2.40 -10.40 -25.75
C GLY A 70 -0.92 -10.31 -26.15
N GLY A 71 -0.25 -11.45 -26.10
CA GLY A 71 1.19 -11.58 -26.35
C GLY A 71 1.95 -12.05 -25.12
N ARG A 72 3.28 -12.12 -25.24
CA ARG A 72 4.18 -12.60 -24.18
C ARG A 72 4.30 -11.55 -23.07
N VAL A 73 4.08 -11.95 -21.84
CA VAL A 73 4.24 -11.11 -20.64
C VAL A 73 5.30 -11.71 -19.74
N ALA A 74 6.33 -10.92 -19.42
CA ALA A 74 7.27 -11.31 -18.38
C ALA A 74 6.60 -11.16 -17.01
N ALA A 75 6.52 -12.24 -16.24
CA ALA A 75 5.95 -12.26 -14.90
C ALA A 75 6.73 -13.26 -14.01
N THR A 76 6.61 -13.12 -12.69
CA THR A 76 7.32 -13.95 -11.72
C THR A 76 6.46 -15.09 -11.18
N GLY A 77 7.06 -16.30 -11.00
CA GLY A 77 6.45 -17.40 -10.26
C GLY A 77 4.95 -17.62 -10.52
N ASP A 78 4.16 -17.70 -9.45
CA ASP A 78 2.71 -17.90 -9.47
C ASP A 78 1.96 -16.85 -10.30
N VAL A 79 2.52 -15.62 -10.38
CA VAL A 79 1.94 -14.52 -11.17
C VAL A 79 1.95 -14.85 -12.65
N ALA A 80 3.03 -15.52 -13.15
CA ALA A 80 3.13 -15.91 -14.55
C ALA A 80 2.03 -16.89 -14.96
N GLY A 81 1.84 -17.95 -14.18
CA GLY A 81 0.79 -18.96 -14.42
C GLY A 81 -0.61 -18.36 -14.34
N TYR A 82 -0.82 -17.39 -13.44
CA TYR A 82 -2.12 -16.73 -13.30
C TYR A 82 -2.40 -15.77 -14.46
N VAL A 83 -1.44 -14.91 -14.82
CA VAL A 83 -1.58 -13.96 -15.95
C VAL A 83 -1.71 -14.69 -17.30
N ALA A 84 -1.13 -15.89 -17.44
CA ALA A 84 -1.29 -16.71 -18.67
C ALA A 84 -2.75 -17.06 -18.95
N LYS A 85 -3.60 -17.17 -17.92
CA LYS A 85 -5.04 -17.53 -18.04
C LYS A 85 -5.95 -16.33 -18.39
N ARG A 86 -5.40 -15.14 -18.59
CA ARG A 86 -6.16 -13.93 -18.88
C ARG A 86 -6.86 -13.99 -20.25
N LYS A 87 -7.99 -13.32 -20.37
CA LYS A 87 -8.73 -13.11 -21.62
C LYS A 87 -8.38 -11.72 -22.17
N PRO A 88 -7.58 -11.59 -23.23
CA PRO A 88 -7.24 -10.28 -23.81
C PRO A 88 -8.45 -9.49 -24.26
N LEU A 89 -8.37 -8.17 -24.14
CA LEU A 89 -9.45 -7.27 -24.56
C LEU A 89 -9.40 -7.04 -26.09
N LYS A 90 -10.57 -6.96 -26.70
CA LYS A 90 -10.74 -6.63 -28.13
C LYS A 90 -11.16 -5.17 -28.33
N LYS A 91 -10.54 -4.25 -27.57
CA LYS A 91 -10.81 -2.80 -27.63
C LYS A 91 -9.61 -1.98 -27.20
N ASN A 92 -9.60 -0.70 -27.51
CA ASN A 92 -8.59 0.23 -27.03
C ASN A 92 -8.61 0.35 -25.50
N VAL A 93 -7.42 0.48 -24.90
CA VAL A 93 -7.22 0.51 -23.45
C VAL A 93 -6.48 1.80 -23.05
N ALA A 94 -7.13 2.63 -22.25
CA ALA A 94 -6.52 3.82 -21.66
C ALA A 94 -6.13 3.50 -20.20
N LEU A 95 -4.84 3.56 -19.91
CA LEU A 95 -4.26 3.24 -18.62
C LEU A 95 -3.97 4.49 -17.81
N SER A 96 -4.02 4.36 -16.50
CA SER A 96 -3.44 5.32 -15.55
C SER A 96 -2.35 4.64 -14.74
N GLY A 97 -1.33 5.39 -14.32
CA GLY A 97 -0.26 4.79 -13.54
C GLY A 97 0.89 5.73 -13.28
N SER A 98 1.87 5.26 -12.55
CA SER A 98 3.15 5.94 -12.37
C SER A 98 4.30 4.95 -12.21
N THR A 99 5.48 5.47 -12.39
CA THR A 99 6.73 4.81 -12.04
C THR A 99 7.37 5.47 -10.82
N GLY A 100 8.28 4.76 -10.20
CA GLY A 100 9.09 5.22 -9.09
C GLY A 100 10.31 4.35 -8.92
N SER A 101 10.98 4.47 -7.78
CA SER A 101 12.14 3.65 -7.44
C SER A 101 12.07 3.20 -5.98
N TRP A 102 12.30 1.93 -5.72
CA TRP A 102 12.51 1.42 -4.37
C TRP A 102 13.96 1.01 -4.19
N LYS A 103 14.71 1.79 -3.40
CA LYS A 103 16.15 1.55 -3.13
C LYS A 103 16.94 1.26 -4.42
N GLY A 104 16.78 2.12 -5.44
CA GLY A 104 17.46 1.98 -6.73
C GLY A 104 16.75 1.06 -7.74
N THR A 105 15.82 0.22 -7.33
CA THR A 105 15.07 -0.66 -8.23
C THR A 105 13.85 0.07 -8.79
N PRO A 106 13.72 0.25 -10.13
CA PRO A 106 12.53 0.88 -10.69
C PRO A 106 11.28 0.01 -10.49
N ILE A 107 10.21 0.64 -10.08
CA ILE A 107 8.90 0.03 -9.82
C ILE A 107 7.80 0.79 -10.58
N ALA A 108 6.70 0.10 -10.88
CA ALA A 108 5.52 0.70 -11.49
C ALA A 108 4.23 0.11 -10.92
N ALA A 109 3.19 0.92 -10.89
CA ALA A 109 1.82 0.46 -10.69
C ALA A 109 0.94 1.11 -11.74
N VAL A 110 0.19 0.26 -12.45
CA VAL A 110 -0.66 0.65 -13.59
C VAL A 110 -2.06 0.13 -13.35
N ALA A 111 -3.05 0.98 -13.59
CA ALA A 111 -4.46 0.68 -13.39
C ALA A 111 -5.27 0.83 -14.68
N TYR A 112 -6.29 -0.03 -14.83
CA TYR A 112 -7.33 0.06 -15.83
C TYR A 112 -8.69 -0.31 -15.20
N GLY A 113 -9.55 0.66 -15.01
CA GLY A 113 -10.79 0.45 -14.27
C GLY A 113 -10.48 -0.10 -12.85
N LYS A 114 -10.93 -1.34 -12.59
CA LYS A 114 -10.66 -2.04 -11.33
C LYS A 114 -9.40 -2.90 -11.36
N ASP A 115 -8.70 -3.00 -12.50
CA ASP A 115 -7.46 -3.75 -12.61
C ASP A 115 -6.29 -2.97 -12.02
N VAL A 116 -5.33 -3.70 -11.49
CA VAL A 116 -4.02 -3.17 -11.08
C VAL A 116 -2.93 -4.14 -11.51
N THR A 117 -1.91 -3.62 -12.17
CA THR A 117 -0.69 -4.34 -12.53
C THR A 117 0.49 -3.74 -11.78
N LEU A 118 1.22 -4.56 -11.04
CA LEU A 118 2.41 -4.18 -10.29
C LEU A 118 3.65 -4.72 -11.00
N LEU A 119 4.62 -3.85 -11.26
CA LEU A 119 5.78 -4.21 -12.05
C LEU A 119 7.09 -3.74 -11.39
N VAL A 120 8.12 -4.53 -11.60
CA VAL A 120 9.52 -4.20 -11.25
C VAL A 120 10.36 -4.30 -12.51
N LYS A 121 11.29 -3.36 -12.70
CA LYS A 121 12.23 -3.41 -13.83
C LYS A 121 13.54 -4.05 -13.39
N SER A 122 13.92 -5.12 -14.07
CA SER A 122 15.21 -5.80 -13.88
C SER A 122 15.85 -6.06 -15.25
N LYS A 123 17.16 -5.89 -15.37
CA LYS A 123 17.91 -6.12 -16.62
C LYS A 123 17.23 -5.50 -17.85
N LYS A 124 16.83 -4.23 -17.76
CA LYS A 124 16.16 -3.44 -18.82
C LYS A 124 14.74 -3.92 -19.20
N ARG A 125 14.14 -4.89 -18.47
CA ARG A 125 12.80 -5.41 -18.77
C ARG A 125 11.84 -5.23 -17.58
N TRP A 126 10.62 -4.77 -17.86
CA TRP A 126 9.53 -4.74 -16.90
C TRP A 126 8.95 -6.14 -16.74
N THR A 127 8.82 -6.57 -15.49
CA THR A 127 8.29 -7.88 -15.09
C THR A 127 7.10 -7.66 -14.18
N VAL A 128 5.98 -8.30 -14.47
CA VAL A 128 4.78 -8.29 -13.63
C VAL A 128 5.06 -9.13 -12.37
N VAL A 129 4.98 -8.49 -11.21
CA VAL A 129 5.27 -9.09 -9.91
C VAL A 129 4.04 -9.25 -9.03
N GLY A 130 2.89 -8.76 -9.49
CA GLY A 130 1.63 -8.86 -8.78
C GLY A 130 0.52 -8.05 -9.44
N GLY A 131 -0.68 -8.18 -8.88
CA GLY A 131 -1.84 -7.44 -9.35
C GLY A 131 -3.15 -8.20 -9.25
N TRP A 132 -4.18 -7.68 -9.86
CA TRP A 132 -5.49 -8.31 -10.08
C TRP A 132 -6.11 -7.72 -11.34
N TRP A 133 -6.82 -8.54 -12.13
CA TRP A 133 -7.29 -8.13 -13.45
C TRP A 133 -8.71 -8.64 -13.71
N PRO A 134 -9.73 -8.13 -12.99
CA PRO A 134 -11.11 -8.53 -13.21
C PRO A 134 -11.61 -8.28 -14.63
N SER A 135 -11.12 -7.24 -15.33
CA SER A 135 -11.50 -6.98 -16.73
C SER A 135 -10.99 -8.05 -17.70
N LEU A 136 -9.94 -8.79 -17.32
CA LEU A 136 -9.37 -9.91 -18.08
C LEU A 136 -9.88 -11.28 -17.60
N GLY A 137 -10.95 -11.30 -16.79
CA GLY A 137 -11.52 -12.52 -16.21
C GLY A 137 -10.77 -13.09 -15.00
N LEU A 138 -9.77 -12.39 -14.47
CA LEU A 138 -8.95 -12.81 -13.35
C LEU A 138 -9.29 -12.01 -12.09
N LYS A 139 -10.05 -12.59 -11.17
CA LYS A 139 -10.60 -11.86 -10.01
C LYS A 139 -9.69 -11.84 -8.79
N GLN A 140 -8.84 -12.85 -8.63
CA GLN A 140 -7.99 -13.00 -7.45
C GLN A 140 -6.77 -12.08 -7.52
N ARG A 141 -6.37 -11.52 -6.38
CA ARG A 141 -5.10 -10.83 -6.24
C ARG A 141 -3.94 -11.82 -6.16
N VAL A 142 -2.85 -11.52 -6.86
CA VAL A 142 -1.61 -12.31 -6.84
C VAL A 142 -0.42 -11.41 -6.49
N PRO A 143 0.63 -11.95 -5.85
CA PRO A 143 0.77 -13.34 -5.42
C PRO A 143 -0.20 -13.71 -4.30
N THR A 144 -0.54 -14.99 -4.21
CA THR A 144 -1.46 -15.52 -3.19
C THR A 144 -0.78 -15.87 -1.88
N LYS A 145 0.55 -16.03 -1.91
CA LYS A 145 1.35 -16.41 -0.74
C LYS A 145 1.16 -15.39 0.38
N THR A 146 0.82 -15.88 1.57
CA THR A 146 0.77 -15.08 2.79
C THR A 146 2.16 -14.56 3.13
N MET A 147 2.23 -13.29 3.57
CA MET A 147 3.42 -12.66 4.11
C MET A 147 3.17 -12.19 5.54
N ARG A 148 4.12 -12.44 6.44
CA ARG A 148 4.15 -11.88 7.80
C ARG A 148 5.37 -10.99 7.92
N VAL A 149 5.13 -9.71 8.10
CA VAL A 149 6.19 -8.69 8.12
C VAL A 149 6.27 -8.10 9.52
N LEU A 150 7.49 -8.03 10.07
CA LEU A 150 7.75 -7.39 11.35
C LEU A 150 8.03 -5.89 11.12
N ALA A 151 7.12 -5.04 11.58
CA ALA A 151 7.34 -3.60 11.66
C ALA A 151 8.05 -3.27 12.97
N ILE A 152 9.21 -2.60 12.86
CA ILE A 152 10.09 -2.27 13.97
C ILE A 152 10.26 -0.76 14.03
N GLY A 153 9.93 -0.15 15.16
CA GLY A 153 10.22 1.23 15.47
C GLY A 153 11.37 1.33 16.46
N SER A 154 12.48 1.90 16.06
CA SER A 154 13.64 2.16 16.93
C SER A 154 13.50 3.48 17.67
N ASP A 155 13.99 3.56 18.91
CA ASP A 155 14.10 4.80 19.67
C ASP A 155 15.33 5.66 19.28
N ALA A 156 15.96 5.31 18.16
CA ALA A 156 17.11 6.04 17.61
C ALA A 156 16.81 7.52 17.39
N ARG A 157 17.64 8.37 17.98
CA ARG A 157 17.63 9.82 17.76
C ARG A 157 18.30 10.16 16.41
N PRO A 158 18.18 11.41 15.91
CA PRO A 158 18.60 11.76 14.53
C PRO A 158 20.03 11.37 14.14
N GLN A 159 20.97 11.36 15.09
CA GLN A 159 22.39 11.06 14.85
C GLN A 159 22.78 9.62 15.18
N GLN A 160 21.84 8.82 15.70
CA GLN A 160 22.10 7.44 16.11
C GLN A 160 21.77 6.45 14.98
N ARG A 161 22.49 5.33 14.96
CA ARG A 161 22.17 4.21 14.10
C ARG A 161 20.84 3.59 14.52
N VAL A 162 19.95 3.40 13.56
CA VAL A 162 18.58 2.92 13.82
C VAL A 162 18.58 1.47 14.31
N ASP A 163 19.50 0.66 13.84
CA ASP A 163 19.65 -0.77 14.16
C ASP A 163 20.51 -1.06 15.42
N GLY A 164 21.04 -0.04 16.06
CA GLY A 164 21.85 -0.15 17.28
C GLY A 164 21.15 0.37 18.54
N GLN A 165 19.86 0.66 18.48
CA GLN A 165 19.07 1.20 19.60
C GLN A 165 17.98 0.20 20.00
N ARG A 166 17.12 0.56 20.98
CA ARG A 166 16.03 -0.32 21.42
C ARG A 166 14.86 -0.28 20.45
N ALA A 167 14.16 -1.42 20.30
CA ALA A 167 12.92 -1.51 19.53
C ALA A 167 11.73 -1.03 20.38
N ASP A 168 11.27 0.20 20.16
CA ASP A 168 10.16 0.81 20.92
C ASP A 168 8.79 0.47 20.36
N ALA A 169 8.72 -0.08 19.15
CA ALA A 169 7.52 -0.60 18.52
C ALA A 169 7.82 -1.93 17.82
N LEU A 170 7.00 -2.94 18.08
CA LEU A 170 7.12 -4.26 17.48
C LEU A 170 5.74 -4.75 17.09
N HIS A 171 5.49 -4.91 15.78
CA HIS A 171 4.19 -5.35 15.26
C HIS A 171 4.37 -6.37 14.15
N ILE A 172 3.71 -7.52 14.27
CA ILE A 172 3.60 -8.49 13.20
C ILE A 172 2.37 -8.12 12.35
N ILE A 173 2.58 -7.90 11.05
CA ILE A 173 1.53 -7.58 10.09
C ILE A 173 1.38 -8.76 9.15
N GLY A 174 0.21 -9.39 9.14
CA GLY A 174 -0.12 -10.45 8.20
C GLY A 174 -0.80 -9.91 6.95
N VAL A 175 -0.38 -10.39 5.79
CA VAL A 175 -0.91 -9.98 4.49
C VAL A 175 -1.07 -11.19 3.58
N ASP A 176 -2.22 -11.32 2.95
CA ASP A 176 -2.51 -12.37 1.96
C ASP A 176 -3.18 -11.81 0.69
N ALA A 177 -3.73 -12.67 -0.14
CA ALA A 177 -4.45 -12.28 -1.36
C ALA A 177 -5.70 -11.42 -1.09
N LYS A 178 -6.30 -11.50 0.11
CA LYS A 178 -7.48 -10.70 0.51
C LYS A 178 -7.10 -9.34 1.12
N GLY A 179 -5.81 -9.09 1.35
CA GLY A 179 -5.29 -7.85 1.91
C GLY A 179 -4.59 -8.06 3.24
N VAL A 180 -4.69 -7.08 4.17
CA VAL A 180 -4.14 -7.21 5.52
C VAL A 180 -5.10 -8.02 6.38
N GLY A 181 -4.60 -9.12 6.92
CA GLY A 181 -5.37 -10.08 7.74
C GLY A 181 -5.37 -9.75 9.22
N GLY A 182 -4.38 -9.00 9.71
CA GLY A 182 -4.30 -8.62 11.11
C GLY A 182 -2.98 -7.94 11.48
N ILE A 183 -2.97 -7.30 12.65
CA ILE A 183 -1.78 -6.71 13.27
C ILE A 183 -1.69 -7.19 14.71
N VAL A 184 -0.53 -7.76 15.10
CA VAL A 184 -0.21 -8.15 16.47
C VAL A 184 0.89 -7.26 17.01
N GLY A 185 0.58 -6.44 18.01
CA GLY A 185 1.55 -5.65 18.76
C GLY A 185 2.20 -6.48 19.87
N ILE A 186 3.51 -6.37 20.02
CA ILE A 186 4.28 -6.99 21.10
C ILE A 186 4.79 -5.89 22.03
N PRO A 187 4.43 -5.88 23.32
CA PRO A 187 4.96 -4.90 24.28
C PRO A 187 6.49 -4.96 24.32
N ARG A 188 7.14 -3.83 24.21
CA ARG A 188 8.62 -3.75 24.12
C ARG A 188 9.35 -4.30 25.34
N ASP A 189 8.69 -4.28 26.52
CA ASP A 189 9.24 -4.74 27.77
C ASP A 189 8.96 -6.23 28.03
N SER A 190 8.46 -6.99 27.03
CA SER A 190 8.25 -8.44 27.09
C SER A 190 9.55 -9.16 27.42
N TRP A 191 9.55 -9.97 28.49
CA TRP A 191 10.71 -10.73 28.96
C TRP A 191 10.79 -12.06 28.22
N VAL A 192 11.76 -12.21 27.32
CA VAL A 192 11.87 -13.35 26.41
C VAL A 192 13.33 -13.77 26.20
N PRO A 193 13.58 -15.05 25.87
CA PRO A 193 14.88 -15.48 25.36
C PRO A 193 15.23 -14.72 24.08
N LEU A 194 16.43 -14.17 24.00
CA LEU A 194 16.91 -13.46 22.81
C LEU A 194 17.65 -14.39 21.86
N ALA A 195 17.52 -14.17 20.57
CA ALA A 195 18.28 -14.93 19.55
C ALA A 195 19.80 -14.68 19.61
N SER A 196 20.25 -13.63 20.29
CA SER A 196 21.64 -13.35 20.61
C SER A 196 22.18 -14.08 21.84
N GLY A 197 21.34 -14.83 22.53
CA GLY A 197 21.63 -15.51 23.81
C GLY A 197 21.08 -14.75 25.02
N GLY A 198 20.84 -15.52 26.10
CA GLY A 198 20.28 -15.00 27.34
C GLY A 198 18.81 -14.61 27.25
N THR A 199 18.30 -14.05 28.35
CA THR A 199 16.90 -13.57 28.45
C THR A 199 16.91 -12.09 28.83
N ASN A 200 16.12 -11.28 28.13
CA ASN A 200 16.01 -9.85 28.36
C ASN A 200 14.65 -9.32 27.87
N LYS A 201 14.41 -8.01 28.04
CA LYS A 201 13.33 -7.32 27.36
C LYS A 201 13.50 -7.45 25.84
N ILE A 202 12.43 -7.77 25.13
CA ILE A 202 12.48 -8.02 23.67
C ILE A 202 13.04 -6.81 22.89
N ASN A 203 12.86 -5.57 23.41
CA ASN A 203 13.39 -4.36 22.78
C ASN A 203 14.93 -4.33 22.71
N ALA A 204 15.63 -5.01 23.61
CA ALA A 204 17.09 -5.11 23.63
C ALA A 204 17.62 -5.94 22.44
N ALA A 205 16.80 -6.82 21.86
CA ALA A 205 17.20 -7.64 20.73
C ALA A 205 17.66 -6.82 19.51
N LEU A 206 17.13 -5.59 19.32
CA LEU A 206 17.57 -4.69 18.26
C LEU A 206 18.97 -4.13 18.53
N ALA A 207 19.27 -3.75 19.77
CA ALA A 207 20.58 -3.23 20.14
C ALA A 207 21.67 -4.30 20.05
N PHE A 208 21.37 -5.55 20.42
CA PHE A 208 22.36 -6.64 20.44
C PHE A 208 22.51 -7.37 19.10
N GLY A 209 21.46 -7.46 18.30
CA GLY A 209 21.47 -8.29 17.08
C GLY A 209 20.94 -7.57 15.82
N GLY A 210 20.71 -6.26 15.91
CA GLY A 210 20.14 -5.49 14.81
C GLY A 210 18.76 -5.99 14.39
N ALA A 211 18.29 -5.54 13.23
CA ALA A 211 16.97 -5.93 12.70
C ALA A 211 16.83 -7.45 12.51
N LYS A 212 17.89 -8.13 12.12
CA LYS A 212 17.90 -9.60 11.98
C LYS A 212 17.79 -10.30 13.34
N GLY A 213 18.45 -9.76 14.37
CA GLY A 213 18.40 -10.30 15.73
C GLY A 213 17.01 -10.22 16.32
N VAL A 214 16.37 -9.06 16.27
CA VAL A 214 14.99 -8.91 16.77
C VAL A 214 14.00 -9.74 15.96
N THR A 215 14.17 -9.84 14.64
CA THR A 215 13.31 -10.69 13.80
C THR A 215 13.39 -12.15 14.21
N ARG A 216 14.60 -12.69 14.40
CA ARG A 216 14.80 -14.07 14.88
C ARG A 216 14.25 -14.27 16.29
N THR A 217 14.44 -13.31 17.19
CA THR A 217 13.88 -13.36 18.56
C THR A 217 12.35 -13.45 18.51
N VAL A 218 11.70 -12.58 17.74
CA VAL A 218 10.23 -12.62 17.57
C VAL A 218 9.80 -13.96 16.97
N GLN A 219 10.45 -14.41 15.92
CA GLN A 219 10.12 -15.67 15.24
C GLN A 219 10.26 -16.88 16.16
N SER A 220 11.38 -17.01 16.88
CA SER A 220 11.63 -18.14 17.79
C SER A 220 10.65 -18.15 18.95
N TYR A 221 10.36 -17.00 19.55
CA TYR A 221 9.48 -16.92 20.69
C TYR A 221 8.00 -17.08 20.32
N SER A 222 7.54 -16.46 19.24
CA SER A 222 6.13 -16.50 18.85
C SER A 222 5.76 -17.73 18.02
N GLY A 223 6.72 -18.37 17.37
CA GLY A 223 6.48 -19.43 16.39
C GLY A 223 5.78 -18.94 15.10
N VAL A 224 5.66 -17.61 14.90
CA VAL A 224 5.12 -17.02 13.68
C VAL A 224 6.26 -16.90 12.65
N PRO A 225 6.14 -17.50 11.46
CA PRO A 225 7.18 -17.38 10.45
C PRO A 225 7.19 -15.96 9.87
N ILE A 226 8.28 -15.23 10.12
CA ILE A 226 8.45 -13.84 9.67
C ILE A 226 9.16 -13.81 8.32
N ASP A 227 8.50 -13.34 7.27
CA ASP A 227 9.02 -13.30 5.89
C ASP A 227 9.96 -12.10 5.64
N GLY A 228 9.91 -11.09 6.50
CA GLY A 228 10.80 -9.92 6.43
C GLY A 228 10.46 -8.86 7.45
N TYR A 229 11.23 -7.79 7.43
CA TYR A 229 11.03 -6.66 8.36
C TYR A 229 11.06 -5.31 7.66
N VAL A 230 10.46 -4.31 8.32
CA VAL A 230 10.59 -2.89 8.01
C VAL A 230 10.99 -2.18 9.31
N LEU A 231 12.15 -1.55 9.34
CA LEU A 231 12.71 -0.84 10.49
C LEU A 231 12.80 0.66 10.18
N THR A 232 12.35 1.48 11.12
CA THR A 232 12.50 2.94 11.07
C THR A 232 12.83 3.51 12.45
N GLY A 233 13.51 4.64 12.50
CA GLY A 233 13.70 5.44 13.71
C GLY A 233 12.80 6.69 13.70
N PHE A 234 12.91 7.55 14.69
CA PHE A 234 12.07 8.74 14.85
C PHE A 234 12.14 9.69 13.64
N LYS A 235 13.36 9.98 13.13
CA LYS A 235 13.55 10.83 11.94
C LYS A 235 12.85 10.21 10.71
N GLY A 236 13.05 8.90 10.50
CA GLY A 236 12.45 8.18 9.39
C GLY A 236 10.93 8.16 9.47
N PHE A 237 10.37 7.85 10.63
CA PHE A 237 8.91 7.85 10.84
C PHE A 237 8.29 9.22 10.51
N ARG A 238 8.86 10.32 11.03
CA ARG A 238 8.40 11.67 10.71
C ARG A 238 8.46 11.96 9.21
N GLY A 239 9.57 11.57 8.56
CA GLY A 239 9.75 11.72 7.11
C GLY A 239 8.69 10.97 6.32
N MET A 240 8.42 9.71 6.65
CA MET A 240 7.36 8.92 5.99
C MET A 240 5.99 9.58 6.12
N VAL A 241 5.61 9.99 7.34
CA VAL A 241 4.30 10.63 7.59
C VAL A 241 4.18 11.94 6.81
N ASN A 242 5.21 12.77 6.79
CA ASN A 242 5.22 14.05 6.04
C ASN A 242 5.12 13.81 4.53
N THR A 243 5.80 12.78 3.99
CA THR A 243 5.72 12.39 2.57
C THR A 243 4.29 12.02 2.14
N MET A 244 3.53 11.41 3.03
CA MET A 244 2.11 11.09 2.79
C MET A 244 1.18 12.31 2.92
N GLY A 245 1.68 13.48 3.33
CA GLY A 245 0.87 14.66 3.62
C GLY A 245 0.23 14.65 5.02
N GLY A 246 0.61 13.70 5.87
CA GLY A 246 0.04 13.45 7.20
C GLY A 246 -0.78 12.17 7.24
N ILE A 247 -1.24 11.82 8.45
CA ILE A 247 -2.12 10.67 8.71
C ILE A 247 -3.48 11.20 9.18
N ARG A 248 -4.57 10.81 8.51
CA ARG A 248 -5.92 11.05 8.97
C ARG A 248 -6.28 10.05 10.05
N PHE A 249 -6.24 10.47 11.30
CA PHE A 249 -6.50 9.64 12.47
C PHE A 249 -7.84 10.03 13.13
N VAL A 250 -8.70 9.04 13.39
CA VAL A 250 -9.97 9.26 14.09
C VAL A 250 -9.81 8.80 15.53
N ALA A 251 -9.91 9.74 16.47
CA ALA A 251 -9.82 9.47 17.90
C ALA A 251 -11.23 9.40 18.54
N SER A 252 -11.46 8.38 19.37
CA SER A 252 -12.70 8.24 20.16
C SER A 252 -12.79 9.24 21.29
N GLU A 253 -11.64 9.68 21.80
CA GLU A 253 -11.49 10.55 22.95
C GLU A 253 -10.30 11.50 22.79
N VAL A 254 -10.17 12.45 23.69
CA VAL A 254 -9.03 13.37 23.77
C VAL A 254 -7.84 12.62 24.35
N LEU A 255 -6.68 12.69 23.69
CA LEU A 255 -5.40 12.24 24.24
C LEU A 255 -4.55 13.45 24.60
N ARG A 256 -4.06 13.50 25.84
CA ARG A 256 -3.09 14.50 26.30
C ARG A 256 -1.75 13.85 26.60
N SER A 257 -0.68 14.62 26.48
CA SER A 257 0.64 14.20 26.97
C SER A 257 0.73 14.31 28.50
N SER A 258 1.76 13.73 29.09
CA SER A 258 2.08 13.91 30.54
C SER A 258 2.32 15.37 30.95
N HIS A 259 2.55 16.26 30.01
CA HIS A 259 2.73 17.70 30.24
C HIS A 259 1.45 18.51 29.86
N GLY A 260 0.30 17.85 29.76
CA GLY A 260 -0.99 18.50 29.48
C GLY A 260 -1.26 18.89 28.02
N THR A 261 -0.27 18.78 27.13
CA THR A 261 -0.44 19.11 25.69
C THR A 261 -1.46 18.17 25.04
N THR A 262 -2.44 18.70 24.33
CA THR A 262 -3.41 17.91 23.57
C THR A 262 -2.73 17.32 22.35
N LEU A 263 -2.60 15.99 22.32
CA LEU A 263 -2.03 15.20 21.22
C LEU A 263 -3.11 14.81 20.21
N LEU A 264 -4.31 14.48 20.68
CA LEU A 264 -5.50 14.18 19.87
C LEU A 264 -6.71 14.90 20.41
N LYS A 265 -7.51 15.47 19.53
CA LYS A 265 -8.89 15.88 19.80
C LYS A 265 -9.83 14.73 19.47
N LYS A 266 -10.98 14.63 20.14
CA LYS A 266 -12.06 13.69 19.76
C LYS A 266 -12.48 13.97 18.31
N GLY A 267 -12.65 12.91 17.52
CA GLY A 267 -12.99 12.99 16.10
C GLY A 267 -11.74 12.96 15.19
N VAL A 268 -11.79 13.66 14.07
CA VAL A 268 -10.78 13.63 13.02
C VAL A 268 -9.59 14.52 13.35
N ASN A 269 -8.39 13.95 13.27
CA ASN A 269 -7.11 14.64 13.40
C ASN A 269 -6.26 14.40 12.14
N ILE A 270 -5.57 15.43 11.65
CA ILE A 270 -4.55 15.29 10.60
C ILE A 270 -3.19 15.41 11.27
N LEU A 271 -2.52 14.28 11.43
CA LEU A 271 -1.26 14.18 12.15
C LEU A 271 -0.10 14.24 11.15
N ARG A 272 0.67 15.31 11.16
CA ARG A 272 1.97 15.37 10.46
C ARG A 272 3.03 14.63 11.27
N GLY A 273 4.27 14.59 10.79
CA GLY A 273 5.33 13.74 11.31
C GLY A 273 5.55 13.82 12.81
N GLU A 274 5.73 15.04 13.38
CA GLU A 274 5.97 15.21 14.82
C GLU A 274 4.72 14.90 15.67
N PRO A 275 3.52 15.44 15.38
CA PRO A 275 2.30 15.05 16.07
C PRO A 275 2.02 13.54 16.02
N ALA A 276 2.23 12.88 14.89
CA ALA A 276 2.07 11.43 14.77
C ALA A 276 3.07 10.67 15.64
N LEU A 277 4.33 11.13 15.69
CA LEU A 277 5.35 10.55 16.55
C LEU A 277 5.00 10.70 18.04
N ASN A 278 4.50 11.85 18.45
CA ASN A 278 4.09 12.10 19.85
C ASN A 278 2.95 11.14 20.24
N VAL A 279 1.94 10.96 19.39
CA VAL A 279 0.87 9.95 19.60
C VAL A 279 1.45 8.53 19.68
N ALA A 280 2.40 8.17 18.80
CA ALA A 280 3.02 6.84 18.79
C ALA A 280 3.87 6.56 20.03
N ARG A 281 4.33 7.59 20.73
CA ARG A 281 5.21 7.49 21.92
C ARG A 281 4.48 7.65 23.23
N GLU A 282 3.27 8.24 23.23
CA GLU A 282 2.53 8.50 24.47
C GLU A 282 2.14 7.17 25.16
N ARG A 283 2.46 7.09 26.45
CA ARG A 283 2.13 5.94 27.30
C ARG A 283 1.77 6.33 28.75
N LYS A 284 2.28 7.46 29.24
CA LYS A 284 2.15 7.83 30.64
C LYS A 284 0.73 8.19 31.04
N THR A 285 -0.04 8.72 30.10
CA THR A 285 -1.43 9.13 30.30
C THR A 285 -2.43 8.05 29.88
N LEU A 286 -1.94 6.91 29.37
CA LEU A 286 -2.79 5.80 29.00
C LEU A 286 -2.99 4.88 30.21
N SER A 287 -4.24 4.49 30.51
CA SER A 287 -4.59 3.64 31.65
C SER A 287 -3.90 2.27 31.63
N ASN A 288 -3.60 1.78 30.42
CA ASN A 288 -2.91 0.51 30.18
C ASN A 288 -1.45 0.68 29.71
N GLY A 289 -0.88 1.87 29.84
CA GLY A 289 0.54 2.17 29.64
C GLY A 289 1.11 1.70 28.31
N ASP A 290 2.05 0.77 28.34
CA ASP A 290 2.74 0.26 27.16
C ASP A 290 1.84 -0.51 26.20
N PHE A 291 0.83 -1.20 26.70
CA PHE A 291 -0.17 -1.89 25.86
C PHE A 291 -0.98 -0.89 25.05
N GLY A 292 -1.44 0.21 25.67
CA GLY A 292 -2.17 1.28 24.98
C GLY A 292 -1.32 1.98 23.92
N ARG A 293 -0.04 2.20 24.22
CA ARG A 293 0.90 2.73 23.23
C ARG A 293 1.02 1.81 22.01
N SER A 294 1.21 0.50 22.22
CA SER A 294 1.27 -0.48 21.14
C SER A 294 -0.02 -0.51 20.32
N ALA A 295 -1.19 -0.43 20.96
CA ALA A 295 -2.47 -0.32 20.27
C ALA A 295 -2.58 0.98 19.42
N ASN A 296 -2.14 2.13 19.95
CA ASN A 296 -2.13 3.39 19.21
C ASN A 296 -1.17 3.34 18.00
N GLN A 297 -0.03 2.66 18.11
CA GLN A 297 0.89 2.43 17.00
C GLN A 297 0.23 1.62 15.89
N ALA A 298 -0.48 0.53 16.21
CA ALA A 298 -1.25 -0.25 15.23
C ALA A 298 -2.35 0.58 14.55
N ARG A 299 -3.07 1.41 15.31
CA ARG A 299 -4.09 2.32 14.76
C ARG A 299 -3.50 3.37 13.81
N LEU A 300 -2.29 3.91 14.10
CA LEU A 300 -1.56 4.81 13.19
C LEU A 300 -1.17 4.09 11.89
N MET A 301 -0.72 2.82 11.95
CA MET A 301 -0.43 2.02 10.76
C MET A 301 -1.69 1.83 9.91
N LEU A 302 -2.83 1.47 10.51
CA LEU A 302 -4.10 1.30 9.83
C LEU A 302 -4.59 2.61 9.19
N ALA A 303 -4.42 3.73 9.88
CA ALA A 303 -4.77 5.05 9.35
C ALA A 303 -3.88 5.42 8.14
N GLY A 304 -2.57 5.13 8.20
CA GLY A 304 -1.65 5.31 7.08
C GLY A 304 -2.03 4.44 5.86
N MET A 305 -2.49 3.21 6.09
CA MET A 305 -3.01 2.35 5.02
C MET A 305 -4.27 2.93 4.36
N GLY A 306 -5.17 3.53 5.14
CA GLY A 306 -6.34 4.24 4.63
C GLY A 306 -5.96 5.38 3.68
N MET A 307 -4.89 6.12 3.99
CA MET A 307 -4.33 7.17 3.12
C MET A 307 -3.77 6.59 1.81
N ALA A 308 -3.02 5.48 1.88
CA ALA A 308 -2.50 4.81 0.69
C ALA A 308 -3.66 4.35 -0.23
N ARG A 309 -4.72 3.80 0.34
CA ARG A 309 -5.92 3.37 -0.39
C ARG A 309 -6.60 4.54 -1.11
N SER A 310 -6.82 5.67 -0.45
CA SER A 310 -7.45 6.85 -1.06
C SER A 310 -6.59 7.46 -2.18
N GLY A 311 -5.28 7.31 -2.11
CA GLY A 311 -4.35 7.71 -3.17
C GLY A 311 -4.41 6.84 -4.43
N GLY A 312 -4.89 5.61 -4.32
CA GLY A 312 -5.01 4.65 -5.40
C GLY A 312 -3.69 4.08 -5.91
N ALA A 313 -3.79 3.08 -6.79
CA ALA A 313 -2.64 2.34 -7.30
C ALA A 313 -1.62 3.23 -8.03
N ALA A 314 -2.10 4.23 -8.78
CA ALA A 314 -1.25 5.12 -9.57
C ALA A 314 -0.29 5.98 -8.73
N ARG A 315 -0.57 6.21 -7.44
CA ARG A 315 0.31 6.97 -6.53
C ARG A 315 1.31 6.09 -5.78
N LEU A 316 1.08 4.78 -5.74
CA LEU A 316 1.86 3.85 -4.94
C LEU A 316 3.37 3.89 -5.21
N PRO A 317 3.87 3.87 -6.47
CA PRO A 317 5.29 3.97 -6.74
C PRO A 317 5.93 5.28 -6.23
N LYS A 318 5.22 6.38 -6.31
CA LYS A 318 5.69 7.69 -5.81
C LYS A 318 5.82 7.70 -4.29
N TYR A 319 4.82 7.16 -3.58
CA TYR A 319 4.89 7.01 -2.12
C TYR A 319 6.07 6.12 -1.70
N LEU A 320 6.24 4.96 -2.34
CA LEU A 320 7.34 4.06 -2.03
C LEU A 320 8.71 4.69 -2.30
N SER A 321 8.87 5.42 -3.40
CA SER A 321 10.11 6.14 -3.70
C SER A 321 10.47 7.12 -2.60
N ALA A 322 9.50 7.90 -2.13
CA ALA A 322 9.71 8.89 -1.09
C ALA A 322 9.87 8.27 0.30
N MET A 323 9.28 7.10 0.57
CA MET A 323 9.44 6.38 1.83
C MET A 323 10.75 5.59 1.93
N GLY A 324 11.30 5.14 0.80
CA GLY A 324 12.49 4.28 0.73
C GLY A 324 13.70 4.76 1.55
N PRO A 325 14.06 6.06 1.53
CA PRO A 325 15.15 6.62 2.34
C PRO A 325 14.92 6.57 3.85
N HIS A 326 13.68 6.42 4.29
CA HIS A 326 13.27 6.50 5.70
C HIS A 326 13.20 5.15 6.40
N VAL A 327 13.44 4.04 5.69
CA VAL A 327 13.32 2.68 6.22
C VAL A 327 14.53 1.83 5.89
N GLN A 328 14.84 0.89 6.79
CA GLN A 328 15.68 -0.27 6.52
C GLN A 328 14.79 -1.50 6.38
N THR A 329 15.09 -2.40 5.43
CA THR A 329 14.31 -3.61 5.19
C THR A 329 15.12 -4.64 4.43
N ASN A 330 14.80 -5.91 4.60
CA ASN A 330 15.29 -7.01 3.78
C ASN A 330 14.28 -7.43 2.68
N LEU A 331 13.15 -6.73 2.60
CA LEU A 331 12.14 -7.01 1.57
C LEU A 331 12.61 -6.48 0.20
N SER A 332 12.47 -7.31 -0.82
CA SER A 332 12.70 -6.92 -2.21
C SER A 332 11.68 -5.89 -2.69
N ALA A 333 11.98 -5.18 -3.78
CA ALA A 333 11.07 -4.23 -4.40
C ALA A 333 9.71 -4.85 -4.76
N ALA A 334 9.70 -6.10 -5.23
CA ALA A 334 8.47 -6.83 -5.53
C ALA A 334 7.64 -7.11 -4.26
N GLN A 335 8.28 -7.53 -3.18
CA GLN A 335 7.61 -7.80 -1.90
C GLN A 335 7.02 -6.52 -1.31
N VAL A 336 7.79 -5.42 -1.27
CA VAL A 336 7.30 -4.13 -0.75
C VAL A 336 6.15 -3.58 -1.59
N LEU A 337 6.24 -3.68 -2.92
CA LEU A 337 5.18 -3.24 -3.82
C LEU A 337 3.88 -4.05 -3.59
N ASN A 338 3.98 -5.38 -3.46
CA ASN A 338 2.84 -6.25 -3.17
C ASN A 338 2.26 -6.03 -1.76
N LEU A 339 3.12 -5.86 -0.75
CA LEU A 339 2.73 -5.53 0.61
C LEU A 339 1.93 -4.22 0.65
N SER A 340 2.46 -3.17 0.00
CA SER A 340 1.80 -1.86 -0.05
C SER A 340 0.51 -1.88 -0.87
N ALA A 341 0.47 -2.65 -1.95
CA ALA A 341 -0.74 -2.82 -2.75
C ALA A 341 -1.86 -3.57 -2.00
N ALA A 342 -1.55 -4.35 -0.97
CA ALA A 342 -2.56 -4.95 -0.10
C ALA A 342 -3.44 -3.89 0.57
N ALA A 343 -2.89 -2.72 0.90
CA ALA A 343 -3.66 -1.61 1.47
C ALA A 343 -4.80 -1.14 0.54
N LEU A 344 -4.63 -1.26 -0.80
CA LEU A 344 -5.63 -0.82 -1.77
C LEU A 344 -6.91 -1.67 -1.73
N VAL A 345 -6.79 -2.94 -1.38
CA VAL A 345 -7.92 -3.89 -1.29
C VAL A 345 -8.43 -4.08 0.14
N THR A 346 -7.73 -3.53 1.14
CA THR A 346 -8.05 -3.68 2.56
C THR A 346 -9.01 -2.59 3.04
N ASN A 347 -10.04 -2.98 3.79
CA ASN A 347 -10.79 -2.03 4.61
C ASN A 347 -10.11 -1.90 5.97
N ALA A 348 -9.30 -0.86 6.17
CA ALA A 348 -8.51 -0.64 7.37
C ALA A 348 -9.35 -0.64 8.67
N ALA A 349 -10.61 -0.21 8.61
CA ALA A 349 -11.51 -0.19 9.77
C ALA A 349 -11.95 -1.60 10.22
N LYS A 350 -11.80 -2.60 9.35
CA LYS A 350 -12.15 -4.01 9.62
C LYS A 350 -10.94 -4.89 9.92
N VAL A 351 -9.71 -4.35 9.88
CA VAL A 351 -8.49 -5.11 10.18
C VAL A 351 -8.40 -5.35 11.69
N PRO A 352 -8.41 -6.59 12.15
CA PRO A 352 -8.19 -6.88 13.56
C PRO A 352 -6.79 -6.43 13.97
N ASN A 353 -6.71 -5.71 15.10
CA ASN A 353 -5.44 -5.38 15.72
C ASN A 353 -5.51 -5.72 17.21
N LYS A 354 -4.57 -6.50 17.70
CA LYS A 354 -4.50 -6.95 19.07
C LYS A 354 -3.08 -6.75 19.60
N VAL A 355 -2.97 -6.43 20.88
CA VAL A 355 -1.67 -6.43 21.58
C VAL A 355 -1.58 -7.73 22.36
N THR A 356 -0.40 -8.36 22.33
CA THR A 356 -0.19 -9.62 23.08
C THR A 356 -0.45 -9.37 24.57
N PRO A 357 -1.36 -10.15 25.19
CA PRO A 357 -1.65 -9.99 26.61
C PRO A 357 -0.48 -10.48 27.46
N GLY A 358 -0.31 -9.88 28.64
CA GLY A 358 0.71 -10.25 29.60
C GLY A 358 0.53 -9.53 30.94
N GLY A 359 1.15 -10.06 31.97
CA GLY A 359 1.20 -9.47 33.30
C GLY A 359 2.47 -8.63 33.51
N VAL A 360 2.38 -7.60 34.33
CA VAL A 360 3.56 -6.85 34.77
C VAL A 360 4.24 -7.62 35.91
N GLY A 361 5.56 -7.72 35.87
CA GLY A 361 6.35 -8.39 36.88
C GLY A 361 7.75 -7.81 36.99
N MET A 362 8.55 -8.34 37.89
CA MET A 362 9.95 -7.95 38.09
C MET A 362 10.86 -9.10 37.65
N ARG A 363 11.91 -8.78 36.88
CA ARG A 363 13.01 -9.71 36.54
C ARG A 363 14.32 -8.93 36.51
N SER A 364 15.33 -9.47 37.20
CA SER A 364 16.66 -8.84 37.29
C SER A 364 16.60 -7.35 37.66
N GLY A 365 15.77 -6.99 38.67
CA GLY A 365 15.59 -5.62 39.14
C GLY A 365 14.81 -4.69 38.15
N GLN A 366 14.25 -5.21 37.08
CA GLN A 366 13.53 -4.43 36.06
C GLN A 366 12.04 -4.79 36.01
N SER A 367 11.19 -3.77 35.83
CA SER A 367 9.80 -3.98 35.49
C SER A 367 9.68 -4.53 34.06
N VAL A 368 9.01 -5.64 33.87
CA VAL A 368 8.90 -6.41 32.63
C VAL A 368 7.46 -6.82 32.36
N VAL A 369 7.17 -7.19 31.11
CA VAL A 369 5.92 -7.86 30.73
C VAL A 369 6.18 -9.37 30.61
N LEU A 370 5.42 -10.15 31.36
CA LEU A 370 5.45 -11.61 31.32
C LEU A 370 4.31 -12.09 30.42
N LEU A 371 4.67 -12.59 29.23
CA LEU A 371 3.71 -13.10 28.26
C LEU A 371 3.28 -14.52 28.67
N GLY A 372 1.98 -14.76 28.76
CA GLY A 372 1.39 -16.06 29.13
C GLY A 372 0.72 -16.79 27.95
N GLY A 373 -0.12 -17.79 28.29
CA GLY A 373 -0.82 -18.62 27.33
C GLY A 373 -1.70 -17.85 26.35
N GLY A 374 -2.30 -16.72 26.76
CA GLY A 374 -3.07 -15.86 25.88
C GLY A 374 -2.24 -15.22 24.75
N ALA A 375 -0.97 -14.87 25.03
CA ALA A 375 -0.04 -14.39 24.00
C ALA A 375 0.29 -15.52 23.01
N GLN A 376 0.55 -16.74 23.51
CA GLN A 376 0.84 -17.88 22.65
C GLN A 376 -0.37 -18.26 21.75
N SER A 377 -1.59 -18.13 22.26
CA SER A 377 -2.81 -18.34 21.47
C SER A 377 -2.92 -17.31 20.34
N LEU A 378 -2.67 -16.04 20.64
CA LEU A 378 -2.67 -14.98 19.66
C LEU A 378 -1.58 -15.17 18.57
N PHE A 379 -0.41 -15.66 18.95
CA PHE A 379 0.65 -15.99 17.99
C PHE A 379 0.28 -17.17 17.11
N ARG A 380 -0.35 -18.23 17.67
CA ARG A 380 -0.85 -19.35 16.86
C ARG A 380 -1.87 -18.91 15.83
N ASP A 381 -2.82 -18.04 16.23
CA ASP A 381 -3.81 -17.44 15.34
C ASP A 381 -3.14 -16.66 14.18
N MET A 382 -2.04 -15.94 14.46
CA MET A 382 -1.33 -15.14 13.48
C MET A 382 -0.43 -15.93 12.50
N ARG A 383 -0.25 -17.25 12.67
CA ARG A 383 0.66 -18.04 11.81
C ARG A 383 0.24 -18.08 10.35
N ASP A 384 -1.03 -18.05 10.04
CA ASP A 384 -1.56 -17.98 8.68
C ASP A 384 -1.62 -16.54 8.13
N GLY A 385 -1.27 -15.54 8.95
CA GLY A 385 -1.28 -14.11 8.61
C GLY A 385 -2.62 -13.42 8.82
N ARG A 386 -3.55 -14.08 9.55
CA ARG A 386 -4.85 -13.52 9.91
C ARG A 386 -5.09 -13.58 11.41
N LEU A 387 -5.98 -12.71 11.89
CA LEU A 387 -6.48 -12.75 13.26
C LEU A 387 -7.99 -13.03 13.25
N GLY A 388 -8.43 -13.99 14.06
CA GLY A 388 -9.84 -14.33 14.20
C GLY A 388 -10.38 -15.08 12.98
N GLY A 389 -9.57 -16.01 12.44
CA GLY A 389 -9.98 -16.98 11.42
C GLY A 389 -10.71 -18.16 12.05
#